data_f0b7e992a42df96c083c0ad5b78c2ee4
#
_entry.id   f0b7e992a42df96c083c0ad5b78c2ee4
#
_cell.length_a   1.000
_cell.length_b   1.000
_cell.length_c   1.000
_cell.angle_alpha   90.00
_cell.angle_beta   90.00
_cell.angle_gamma   90.00
#
_symmetry.space_group_name_H-M   'P 1'
#
loop_
_entity.id
_entity.type
_entity.pdbx_description
1 polymer ?
#
loop_
_entity_poly.entity_id
_entity_poly.type
_entity_poly.pdbx_seq_one_letter_code
_entity_poly.pdbx_strand_id
1 'polypeptide(L)'
;DLVRSRGLGDVYKRQERYLHLLSRGDKIGLTLIRLSIAIVFMWIGLLKFVPYEADSITPFVANSPLMSFFYEHPEDYKQHLTHEGEYKPEARAWQTANNTYGFSNGLGVVEVIIALLVLANPVNRWLGLLGGLMAFTTPLVTLSFLITTPEAWVPALGDAHHGFPYLSGAGRLVLKDTLMLAGAVMIMADSARDILKQRSNESSSTLKTEY
;
A
#
# COMPACT_ATOMS: atom_id res chain seq x y z
N ASP A 1 -18.69 25.63 -48.08
CA ASP A 1 -17.96 24.38 -47.75
C ASP A 1 -16.56 24.60 -47.16
N LEU A 2 -15.79 25.60 -47.64
CA LEU A 2 -14.46 25.94 -47.13
C LEU A 2 -14.41 26.39 -45.66
N VAL A 3 -15.43 27.09 -45.17
CA VAL A 3 -15.52 27.55 -43.78
C VAL A 3 -15.83 26.40 -42.84
N ARG A 4 -16.62 25.43 -43.28
CA ARG A 4 -16.97 24.22 -42.52
C ARG A 4 -15.76 23.27 -42.39
N SER A 5 -14.95 23.15 -43.42
CA SER A 5 -13.73 22.34 -43.40
C SER A 5 -12.62 22.93 -42.52
N ARG A 6 -12.49 24.26 -42.45
CA ARG A 6 -11.57 24.96 -41.55
C ARG A 6 -11.93 24.76 -40.07
N GLY A 7 -13.22 24.85 -39.72
CA GLY A 7 -13.70 24.63 -38.35
C GLY A 7 -13.44 23.19 -37.86
N LEU A 8 -13.64 22.19 -38.72
CA LEU A 8 -13.32 20.79 -38.42
C LEU A 8 -11.80 20.57 -38.21
N GLY A 9 -10.95 21.17 -39.06
CA GLY A 9 -9.50 21.07 -38.91
C GLY A 9 -8.98 21.67 -37.59
N ASP A 10 -9.57 22.76 -37.13
CA ASP A 10 -9.19 23.40 -35.84
C ASP A 10 -9.66 22.57 -34.63
N VAL A 11 -10.82 21.91 -34.73
CA VAL A 11 -11.30 20.98 -33.70
C VAL A 11 -10.35 19.77 -33.59
N TYR A 12 -9.94 19.16 -34.73
CA TYR A 12 -9.01 18.03 -34.73
C TYR A 12 -7.64 18.42 -34.16
N LYS A 13 -7.07 19.57 -34.52
CA LYS A 13 -5.80 20.07 -33.98
C LYS A 13 -5.86 20.34 -32.48
N ARG A 14 -6.98 20.84 -31.99
CA ARG A 14 -7.21 21.05 -30.55
C ARG A 14 -7.29 19.71 -29.83
N GLN A 15 -8.00 18.74 -30.39
CA GLN A 15 -8.14 17.39 -29.86
C GLN A 15 -6.80 16.66 -29.79
N GLU A 16 -5.99 16.72 -30.87
CA GLU A 16 -4.62 16.18 -30.89
C GLU A 16 -3.73 16.82 -29.80
N ARG A 17 -3.83 18.12 -29.59
CA ARG A 17 -3.06 18.81 -28.55
C ARG A 17 -3.43 18.30 -27.14
N TYR A 18 -4.71 18.08 -26.85
CA TYR A 18 -5.13 17.49 -25.58
C TYR A 18 -4.67 16.04 -25.43
N LEU A 19 -4.76 15.23 -26.48
CA LEU A 19 -4.26 13.85 -26.47
C LEU A 19 -2.74 13.80 -26.25
N HIS A 20 -1.97 14.67 -26.87
CA HIS A 20 -0.54 14.79 -26.61
C HIS A 20 -0.20 15.25 -25.20
N LEU A 21 -1.00 16.12 -24.62
CA LEU A 21 -0.82 16.55 -23.23
C LEU A 21 -1.11 15.38 -22.27
N LEU A 22 -2.21 14.65 -22.49
CA LEU A 22 -2.59 13.50 -21.68
C LEU A 22 -1.63 12.34 -21.81
N SER A 23 -1.08 12.09 -23.00
CA SER A 23 -0.10 11.01 -23.24
C SER A 23 1.24 11.22 -22.52
N ARG A 24 1.52 12.45 -22.07
CA ARG A 24 2.70 12.76 -21.24
C ARG A 24 2.45 12.60 -19.74
N GLY A 25 1.22 12.20 -19.38
CA GLY A 25 0.81 12.01 -17.98
C GLY A 25 1.45 10.82 -17.28
N ASP A 26 2.10 9.91 -18.01
CA ASP A 26 2.75 8.70 -17.47
C ASP A 26 3.79 9.01 -16.39
N LYS A 27 4.68 9.99 -16.62
CA LYS A 27 5.69 10.41 -15.64
C LYS A 27 5.08 11.07 -14.41
N ILE A 28 4.06 11.92 -14.62
CA ILE A 28 3.32 12.55 -13.52
C ILE A 28 2.59 11.46 -12.73
N GLY A 29 1.93 10.52 -13.41
CA GLY A 29 1.25 9.38 -12.80
C GLY A 29 2.19 8.54 -11.93
N LEU A 30 3.39 8.20 -12.43
CA LEU A 30 4.39 7.46 -11.66
C LEU A 30 4.84 8.22 -10.40
N THR A 31 5.06 9.53 -10.53
CA THR A 31 5.43 10.37 -9.36
C THR A 31 4.30 10.40 -8.34
N LEU A 32 3.05 10.58 -8.79
CA LEU A 32 1.88 10.57 -7.92
C LEU A 32 1.69 9.23 -7.23
N ILE A 33 1.86 8.10 -7.94
CA ILE A 33 1.80 6.74 -7.36
C ILE A 33 2.85 6.60 -6.27
N ARG A 34 4.10 7.02 -6.53
CA ARG A 34 5.19 6.95 -5.58
C ARG A 34 4.92 7.77 -4.32
N LEU A 35 4.46 9.01 -4.48
CA LEU A 35 4.08 9.88 -3.37
C LEU A 35 2.89 9.33 -2.59
N SER A 36 1.87 8.83 -3.27
CA SER A 36 0.69 8.24 -2.62
C SER A 36 1.05 7.02 -1.77
N ILE A 37 1.86 6.11 -2.31
CA ILE A 37 2.35 4.94 -1.57
C ILE A 37 3.14 5.39 -0.35
N ALA A 38 4.06 6.34 -0.50
CA ALA A 38 4.86 6.84 0.61
C ALA A 38 4.01 7.52 1.68
N ILE A 39 3.01 8.32 1.30
CA ILE A 39 2.08 8.97 2.23
C ILE A 39 1.28 7.93 3.01
N VAL A 40 0.74 6.91 2.33
CA VAL A 40 -0.05 5.85 2.97
C VAL A 40 0.81 5.09 3.99
N PHE A 41 1.98 4.59 3.60
CA PHE A 41 2.87 3.88 4.52
C PHE A 41 3.38 4.76 5.67
N MET A 42 3.70 6.02 5.40
CA MET A 42 4.13 6.95 6.44
C MET A 42 3.02 7.22 7.44
N TRP A 43 1.82 7.53 6.95
CA TRP A 43 0.70 7.91 7.83
C TRP A 43 0.20 6.73 8.64
N ILE A 44 -0.08 5.61 7.99
CA ILE A 44 -0.58 4.41 8.66
C ILE A 44 0.50 3.83 9.58
N GLY A 45 1.77 3.82 9.14
CA GLY A 45 2.89 3.39 9.98
C GLY A 45 3.04 4.22 11.26
N LEU A 46 2.86 5.53 11.19
CA LEU A 46 2.85 6.38 12.38
C LEU A 46 1.64 6.12 13.29
N LEU A 47 0.49 5.80 12.73
CA LEU A 47 -0.69 5.45 13.53
C LEU A 47 -0.53 4.12 14.29
N LYS A 48 0.34 3.20 13.84
CA LYS A 48 0.62 1.94 14.54
C LYS A 48 1.19 2.11 15.95
N PHE A 49 1.74 3.29 16.25
CA PHE A 49 2.19 3.64 17.60
C PHE A 49 1.06 4.09 18.53
N VAL A 50 -0.17 4.22 18.01
CA VAL A 50 -1.32 4.66 18.77
C VAL A 50 -2.20 3.45 19.11
N PRO A 51 -2.58 3.27 20.39
CA PRO A 51 -3.25 2.05 20.84
C PRO A 51 -4.55 1.71 20.09
N TYR A 52 -5.39 2.68 19.69
CA TYR A 52 -6.63 2.38 18.99
C TYR A 52 -6.39 1.67 17.64
N GLU A 53 -5.32 2.06 16.95
CA GLU A 53 -4.95 1.44 15.68
C GLU A 53 -4.39 0.03 15.90
N ALA A 54 -3.55 -0.15 16.95
CA ALA A 54 -3.04 -1.45 17.34
C ALA A 54 -4.18 -2.42 17.74
N ASP A 55 -5.18 -1.94 18.48
CA ASP A 55 -6.37 -2.72 18.85
C ASP A 55 -7.16 -3.15 17.58
N SER A 56 -7.28 -2.26 16.59
CA SER A 56 -8.06 -2.50 15.36
C SER A 56 -7.49 -3.60 14.47
N ILE A 57 -6.16 -3.80 14.48
CA ILE A 57 -5.51 -4.84 13.66
C ILE A 57 -5.48 -6.21 14.35
N THR A 58 -5.86 -6.31 15.62
CA THR A 58 -5.82 -7.54 16.40
C THR A 58 -6.50 -8.73 15.71
N PRO A 59 -7.72 -8.62 15.14
CA PRO A 59 -8.36 -9.73 14.46
C PRO A 59 -7.58 -10.25 13.26
N PHE A 60 -6.95 -9.34 12.51
CA PHE A 60 -6.19 -9.69 11.32
C PHE A 60 -4.90 -10.42 11.66
N VAL A 61 -4.17 -9.94 12.65
CA VAL A 61 -2.93 -10.57 13.12
C VAL A 61 -3.22 -11.91 13.79
N ALA A 62 -4.22 -11.99 14.66
CA ALA A 62 -4.60 -13.21 15.38
C ALA A 62 -5.01 -14.35 14.45
N ASN A 63 -5.69 -14.05 13.34
CA ASN A 63 -6.12 -15.05 12.36
C ASN A 63 -5.10 -15.32 11.24
N SER A 64 -3.99 -14.58 11.20
CA SER A 64 -3.00 -14.73 10.14
C SER A 64 -1.99 -15.82 10.47
N PRO A 65 -1.83 -16.85 9.65
CA PRO A 65 -0.79 -17.87 9.85
C PRO A 65 0.63 -17.30 9.69
N LEU A 66 0.75 -16.11 9.09
CA LEU A 66 2.02 -15.41 8.88
C LEU A 66 2.42 -14.50 10.05
N MET A 67 1.47 -14.17 10.97
CA MET A 67 1.70 -13.16 11.99
C MET A 67 1.19 -13.55 13.38
N SER A 68 0.28 -14.52 13.52
CA SER A 68 -0.32 -14.89 14.81
C SER A 68 0.71 -15.29 15.86
N PHE A 69 1.86 -15.81 15.45
CA PHE A 69 2.95 -16.20 16.34
C PHE A 69 3.64 -15.02 17.06
N PHE A 70 3.35 -13.79 16.70
CA PHE A 70 3.80 -12.60 17.44
C PHE A 70 2.92 -12.31 18.67
N TYR A 71 1.73 -12.91 18.75
CA TYR A 71 0.81 -12.79 19.85
C TYR A 71 0.94 -13.95 20.82
N GLU A 72 0.80 -13.66 22.12
CA GLU A 72 0.87 -14.69 23.16
C GLU A 72 -0.44 -15.50 23.28
N HIS A 73 -1.59 -14.86 23.01
CA HIS A 73 -2.93 -15.45 23.15
C HIS A 73 -3.83 -15.11 21.95
N PRO A 74 -3.43 -15.48 20.70
CA PRO A 74 -4.19 -15.10 19.52
C PRO A 74 -5.61 -15.69 19.47
N GLU A 75 -5.87 -16.82 20.16
CA GLU A 75 -7.16 -17.51 20.19
C GLU A 75 -8.24 -16.77 20.96
N ASP A 76 -7.85 -15.94 21.95
CA ASP A 76 -8.77 -15.27 22.88
C ASP A 76 -9.20 -13.86 22.40
N TYR A 77 -8.69 -13.38 21.28
CA TYR A 77 -8.90 -12.01 20.82
C TYR A 77 -10.37 -11.57 20.77
N LYS A 78 -11.30 -12.48 20.45
CA LYS A 78 -12.73 -12.16 20.30
C LYS A 78 -13.38 -11.62 21.54
N GLN A 79 -12.89 -12.02 22.73
CA GLN A 79 -13.42 -11.59 24.03
C GLN A 79 -12.93 -10.17 24.40
N HIS A 80 -11.89 -9.69 23.68
CA HIS A 80 -11.20 -8.44 23.98
C HIS A 80 -11.31 -7.40 22.87
N LEU A 81 -12.24 -7.62 21.92
CA LEU A 81 -12.52 -6.65 20.85
C LEU A 81 -13.14 -5.37 21.42
N THR A 82 -12.69 -4.25 20.90
CA THR A 82 -13.21 -2.92 21.18
C THR A 82 -13.65 -2.25 19.90
N HIS A 83 -14.60 -1.33 20.00
CA HIS A 83 -14.90 -0.43 18.88
C HIS A 83 -13.80 0.63 18.75
N GLU A 84 -13.63 1.15 17.55
CA GLU A 84 -12.66 2.22 17.28
C GLU A 84 -12.92 3.42 18.22
N GLY A 85 -11.87 3.82 18.95
CA GLY A 85 -11.96 4.88 19.96
C GLY A 85 -12.57 4.49 21.31
N GLU A 86 -13.04 3.25 21.48
CA GLU A 86 -13.56 2.77 22.76
C GLU A 86 -12.40 2.44 23.72
N TYR A 87 -12.53 2.91 24.96
CA TYR A 87 -11.58 2.59 26.03
C TYR A 87 -12.17 1.60 27.03
N LYS A 88 -11.66 0.37 27.03
CA LYS A 88 -11.95 -0.68 28.02
C LYS A 88 -10.66 -1.06 28.74
N PRO A 89 -10.51 -0.77 30.04
CA PRO A 89 -9.27 -1.06 30.78
C PRO A 89 -8.86 -2.53 30.75
N GLU A 90 -9.84 -3.45 30.83
CA GLU A 90 -9.60 -4.89 30.78
C GLU A 90 -9.09 -5.34 29.41
N ALA A 91 -9.71 -4.88 28.32
CA ALA A 91 -9.25 -5.17 26.97
C ALA A 91 -7.84 -4.60 26.74
N ARG A 92 -7.56 -3.37 27.22
CA ARG A 92 -6.25 -2.74 27.15
C ARG A 92 -5.17 -3.54 27.91
N ALA A 93 -5.49 -4.05 29.08
CA ALA A 93 -4.59 -4.89 29.86
C ALA A 93 -4.28 -6.20 29.12
N TRP A 94 -5.30 -6.82 28.53
CA TRP A 94 -5.14 -8.03 27.71
C TRP A 94 -4.29 -7.74 26.47
N GLN A 95 -4.55 -6.67 25.70
CA GLN A 95 -3.78 -6.30 24.52
C GLN A 95 -2.28 -6.10 24.87
N THR A 96 -2.01 -5.56 26.06
CA THR A 96 -0.62 -5.42 26.55
C THR A 96 0.02 -6.79 26.82
N ALA A 97 -0.71 -7.68 27.50
CA ALA A 97 -0.24 -9.03 27.81
C ALA A 97 -0.06 -9.88 26.53
N ASN A 98 -0.92 -9.69 25.53
CA ASN A 98 -0.90 -10.36 24.24
C ASN A 98 0.21 -9.87 23.29
N ASN A 99 1.06 -8.93 23.73
CA ASN A 99 2.09 -8.31 22.88
C ASN A 99 1.56 -7.52 21.66
N THR A 100 0.28 -7.15 21.66
CA THR A 100 -0.35 -6.43 20.55
C THR A 100 0.38 -5.11 20.25
N TYR A 101 0.69 -4.33 21.28
CA TYR A 101 1.37 -3.04 21.11
C TYR A 101 2.83 -3.18 20.68
N GLY A 102 3.53 -4.19 21.19
CA GLY A 102 4.90 -4.52 20.75
C GLY A 102 4.96 -4.83 19.28
N PHE A 103 4.07 -5.72 18.81
CA PHE A 103 3.94 -6.06 17.40
C PHE A 103 3.55 -4.84 16.55
N SER A 104 2.52 -4.08 16.96
CA SER A 104 2.07 -2.90 16.21
C SER A 104 3.16 -1.85 16.06
N ASN A 105 3.92 -1.56 17.12
CA ASN A 105 5.06 -0.65 17.09
C ASN A 105 6.12 -1.13 16.09
N GLY A 106 6.47 -2.42 16.12
CA GLY A 106 7.41 -3.02 15.17
C GLY A 106 6.94 -2.89 13.72
N LEU A 107 5.65 -3.17 13.47
CA LEU A 107 5.02 -3.01 12.16
C LEU A 107 5.07 -1.54 11.72
N GLY A 108 4.76 -0.60 12.61
CA GLY A 108 4.83 0.84 12.33
C GLY A 108 6.23 1.30 11.91
N VAL A 109 7.28 0.79 12.58
CA VAL A 109 8.67 1.05 12.18
C VAL A 109 8.94 0.55 10.76
N VAL A 110 8.51 -0.67 10.45
CA VAL A 110 8.69 -1.25 9.10
C VAL A 110 7.96 -0.40 8.05
N GLU A 111 6.73 -0.01 8.29
CA GLU A 111 5.94 0.81 7.36
C GLU A 111 6.57 2.19 7.12
N VAL A 112 7.06 2.86 8.17
CA VAL A 112 7.79 4.13 8.05
C VAL A 112 9.08 3.95 7.23
N ILE A 113 9.83 2.87 7.45
CA ILE A 113 11.02 2.55 6.65
C ILE A 113 10.66 2.36 5.18
N ILE A 114 9.57 1.64 4.87
CA ILE A 114 9.08 1.48 3.48
C ILE A 114 8.84 2.84 2.84
N ALA A 115 8.12 3.73 3.53
CA ALA A 115 7.83 5.08 3.03
C ALA A 115 9.11 5.86 2.72
N LEU A 116 10.08 5.84 3.62
CA LEU A 116 11.36 6.52 3.45
C LEU A 116 12.17 5.94 2.28
N LEU A 117 12.21 4.62 2.14
CA LEU A 117 12.89 3.95 1.03
C LEU A 117 12.24 4.29 -0.32
N VAL A 118 10.92 4.30 -0.39
CA VAL A 118 10.17 4.69 -1.60
C VAL A 118 10.49 6.13 -1.98
N LEU A 119 10.56 7.05 -1.00
CA LEU A 119 10.91 8.46 -1.22
C LEU A 119 12.39 8.66 -1.57
N ALA A 120 13.28 7.77 -1.14
CA ALA A 120 14.73 7.87 -1.40
C ALA A 120 15.11 7.56 -2.87
N ASN A 121 14.18 7.15 -3.71
CA ASN A 121 14.44 6.83 -5.12
C ASN A 121 15.20 7.91 -5.92
N PRO A 122 14.95 9.22 -5.76
CA PRO A 122 15.72 10.24 -6.47
C PRO A 122 17.20 10.29 -6.04
N VAL A 123 17.49 9.93 -4.80
CA VAL A 123 18.86 9.91 -4.23
C VAL A 123 19.58 8.63 -4.63
N ASN A 124 18.92 7.49 -4.48
CA ASN A 124 19.48 6.20 -4.83
C ASN A 124 18.36 5.26 -5.36
N ARG A 125 18.51 4.84 -6.63
CA ARG A 125 17.53 3.98 -7.31
C ARG A 125 17.39 2.59 -6.68
N TRP A 126 18.45 2.06 -6.07
CA TRP A 126 18.41 0.79 -5.36
C TRP A 126 17.57 0.88 -4.08
N LEU A 127 17.64 1.99 -3.36
CA LEU A 127 16.76 2.22 -2.20
C LEU A 127 15.28 2.31 -2.65
N GLY A 128 15.02 3.01 -3.76
CA GLY A 128 13.68 3.06 -4.34
C GLY A 128 13.16 1.69 -4.79
N LEU A 129 14.02 0.86 -5.37
CA LEU A 129 13.67 -0.52 -5.75
C LEU A 129 13.38 -1.39 -4.52
N LEU A 130 14.23 -1.30 -3.48
CA LEU A 130 14.01 -2.02 -2.20
C LEU A 130 12.69 -1.59 -1.55
N GLY A 131 12.44 -0.27 -1.48
CA GLY A 131 11.17 0.26 -0.96
C GLY A 131 9.97 -0.23 -1.76
N GLY A 132 10.08 -0.28 -3.09
CA GLY A 132 9.06 -0.84 -3.97
C GLY A 132 8.80 -2.33 -3.71
N LEU A 133 9.85 -3.13 -3.50
CA LEU A 133 9.73 -4.55 -3.20
C LEU A 133 9.03 -4.79 -1.85
N MET A 134 9.40 -4.04 -0.82
CA MET A 134 8.73 -4.11 0.48
C MET A 134 7.28 -3.64 0.38
N ALA A 135 7.01 -2.53 -0.33
CA ALA A 135 5.66 -2.05 -0.61
C ALA A 135 4.82 -3.02 -1.45
N PHE A 136 5.43 -3.89 -2.24
CA PHE A 136 4.77 -4.98 -2.96
C PHE A 136 4.42 -6.14 -2.03
N THR A 137 5.33 -6.51 -1.13
CA THR A 137 5.14 -7.66 -0.23
C THR A 137 4.04 -7.39 0.80
N THR A 138 3.93 -6.18 1.31
CA THR A 138 2.94 -5.82 2.34
C THR A 138 1.49 -6.07 1.88
N PRO A 139 1.03 -5.58 0.71
CA PRO A 139 -0.32 -5.86 0.23
C PRO A 139 -0.60 -7.34 -0.04
N LEU A 140 0.40 -8.15 -0.37
CA LEU A 140 0.22 -9.60 -0.49
C LEU A 140 -0.16 -10.22 0.84
N VAL A 141 0.48 -9.78 1.92
CA VAL A 141 0.18 -10.24 3.28
C VAL A 141 -1.20 -9.73 3.71
N THR A 142 -1.51 -8.44 3.54
CA THR A 142 -2.79 -7.87 3.97
C THR A 142 -3.96 -8.43 3.17
N LEU A 143 -3.82 -8.66 1.86
CA LEU A 143 -4.85 -9.30 1.05
C LEU A 143 -5.16 -10.74 1.49
N SER A 144 -4.22 -11.45 2.11
CA SER A 144 -4.47 -12.78 2.69
C SER A 144 -5.50 -12.72 3.82
N PHE A 145 -5.69 -11.58 4.49
CA PHE A 145 -6.69 -11.39 5.53
C PHE A 145 -8.12 -11.57 5.04
N LEU A 146 -8.40 -11.34 3.76
CA LEU A 146 -9.71 -11.64 3.17
C LEU A 146 -10.04 -13.15 3.22
N ILE A 147 -9.02 -14.00 3.33
CA ILE A 147 -9.17 -15.45 3.42
C ILE A 147 -9.16 -15.90 4.88
N THR A 148 -8.27 -15.32 5.68
CA THR A 148 -7.96 -15.81 7.04
C THR A 148 -8.82 -15.18 8.14
N THR A 149 -9.36 -13.96 7.91
CA THR A 149 -10.00 -13.16 8.97
C THR A 149 -11.51 -13.08 8.77
N PRO A 150 -12.32 -13.67 9.67
CA PRO A 150 -13.78 -13.61 9.58
C PRO A 150 -14.34 -12.19 9.60
N GLU A 151 -13.72 -11.27 10.33
CA GLU A 151 -14.11 -9.86 10.48
C GLU A 151 -13.96 -9.05 9.18
N ALA A 152 -13.31 -9.61 8.16
CA ALA A 152 -13.28 -9.02 6.82
C ALA A 152 -14.65 -9.08 6.13
N TRP A 153 -15.57 -9.91 6.62
CA TRP A 153 -16.89 -10.15 6.04
C TRP A 153 -18.00 -9.64 6.94
N VAL A 154 -19.15 -9.36 6.35
CA VAL A 154 -20.36 -8.96 7.10
C VAL A 154 -20.78 -10.11 8.02
N PRO A 155 -20.94 -9.87 9.35
CA PRO A 155 -21.34 -10.91 10.30
C PRO A 155 -22.82 -11.30 10.12
N ALA A 156 -23.16 -12.53 10.53
CA ALA A 156 -24.51 -13.03 10.55
C ALA A 156 -25.30 -12.40 11.71
N LEU A 157 -26.04 -11.32 11.45
CA LEU A 157 -26.87 -10.58 12.41
C LEU A 157 -28.38 -10.76 12.18
N GLY A 158 -28.79 -11.91 11.61
CA GLY A 158 -30.18 -12.18 11.28
C GLY A 158 -30.59 -11.79 9.86
N ASP A 159 -29.71 -11.19 9.09
CA ASP A 159 -29.88 -10.92 7.65
C ASP A 159 -29.38 -12.13 6.83
N ALA A 160 -30.02 -12.34 5.67
CA ALA A 160 -29.56 -13.32 4.68
C ALA A 160 -28.26 -12.90 3.99
N HIS A 161 -27.92 -11.62 4.00
CA HIS A 161 -26.76 -11.04 3.33
C HIS A 161 -25.56 -10.91 4.29
N HIS A 162 -24.87 -12.01 4.51
CA HIS A 162 -23.65 -12.05 5.34
C HIS A 162 -22.61 -13.00 4.73
N GLY A 163 -21.36 -12.93 5.21
CA GLY A 163 -20.26 -13.71 4.68
C GLY A 163 -19.87 -13.32 3.27
N PHE A 164 -19.14 -14.20 2.55
CA PHE A 164 -18.80 -13.94 1.15
C PHE A 164 -20.05 -13.84 0.28
N PRO A 165 -20.15 -12.86 -0.64
CA PRO A 165 -19.15 -11.84 -1.02
C PRO A 165 -19.31 -10.48 -0.31
N TYR A 166 -20.01 -10.41 0.81
CA TYR A 166 -20.35 -9.15 1.48
C TYR A 166 -19.24 -8.68 2.41
N LEU A 167 -18.43 -7.72 1.94
CA LEU A 167 -17.30 -7.17 2.70
C LEU A 167 -17.77 -6.24 3.83
N SER A 168 -17.19 -6.42 5.01
CA SER A 168 -17.26 -5.47 6.12
C SER A 168 -16.55 -4.15 5.81
N GLY A 169 -16.62 -3.17 6.71
CA GLY A 169 -15.82 -1.95 6.61
C GLY A 169 -14.32 -2.24 6.52
N ALA A 170 -13.84 -3.11 7.40
CA ALA A 170 -12.44 -3.54 7.44
C ALA A 170 -12.04 -4.33 6.17
N GLY A 171 -12.89 -5.26 5.71
CA GLY A 171 -12.64 -6.00 4.48
C GLY A 171 -12.56 -5.11 3.24
N ARG A 172 -13.36 -4.04 3.18
CA ARG A 172 -13.29 -3.04 2.09
C ARG A 172 -11.99 -2.25 2.11
N LEU A 173 -11.43 -1.96 3.29
CA LEU A 173 -10.12 -1.34 3.41
C LEU A 173 -9.03 -2.26 2.89
N VAL A 174 -9.04 -3.53 3.31
CA VAL A 174 -8.09 -4.55 2.85
C VAL A 174 -8.16 -4.74 1.33
N LEU A 175 -9.36 -4.79 0.73
CA LEU A 175 -9.49 -4.93 -0.72
C LEU A 175 -8.81 -3.80 -1.50
N LYS A 176 -8.74 -2.57 -0.96
CA LYS A 176 -8.05 -1.44 -1.59
C LYS A 176 -6.55 -1.65 -1.74
N ASP A 177 -5.96 -2.59 -1.00
CA ASP A 177 -4.55 -2.95 -1.12
C ASP A 177 -4.19 -3.55 -2.48
N THR A 178 -5.18 -3.98 -3.27
CA THR A 178 -4.98 -4.32 -4.69
C THR A 178 -4.41 -3.14 -5.49
N LEU A 179 -4.81 -1.91 -5.18
CA LEU A 179 -4.27 -0.69 -5.82
C LEU A 179 -2.84 -0.41 -5.35
N MET A 180 -2.55 -0.65 -4.06
CA MET A 180 -1.20 -0.52 -3.52
C MET A 180 -0.26 -1.53 -4.19
N LEU A 181 -0.71 -2.77 -4.37
CA LEU A 181 0.03 -3.83 -5.06
C LEU A 181 0.38 -3.41 -6.50
N ALA A 182 -0.59 -2.96 -7.27
CA ALA A 182 -0.38 -2.49 -8.63
C ALA A 182 0.59 -1.29 -8.69
N GLY A 183 0.42 -0.32 -7.79
CA GLY A 183 1.31 0.83 -7.68
C GLY A 183 2.73 0.44 -7.32
N ALA A 184 2.93 -0.52 -6.42
CA ALA A 184 4.25 -1.03 -6.04
C ALA A 184 4.98 -1.66 -7.25
N VAL A 185 4.28 -2.44 -8.09
CA VAL A 185 4.83 -2.98 -9.35
C VAL A 185 5.31 -1.84 -10.26
N MET A 186 4.54 -0.77 -10.39
CA MET A 186 4.89 0.37 -11.22
C MET A 186 6.15 1.10 -10.73
N ILE A 187 6.28 1.33 -9.42
CA ILE A 187 7.47 2.00 -8.86
C ILE A 187 8.71 1.11 -8.89
N MET A 188 8.56 -0.22 -8.75
CA MET A 188 9.66 -1.16 -8.94
C MET A 188 10.16 -1.14 -10.37
N ALA A 189 9.26 -1.23 -11.35
CA ALA A 189 9.61 -1.20 -12.77
C ALA A 189 10.29 0.11 -13.17
N ASP A 190 9.86 1.23 -12.61
CA ASP A 190 10.47 2.55 -12.82
C ASP A 190 11.90 2.60 -12.27
N SER A 191 12.10 2.19 -11.02
CA SER A 191 13.42 2.14 -10.39
C SER A 191 14.39 1.19 -11.13
N ALA A 192 13.90 0.03 -11.55
CA ALA A 192 14.70 -0.94 -12.30
C ALA A 192 15.13 -0.38 -13.68
N ARG A 193 14.23 0.29 -14.40
CA ARG A 193 14.56 0.94 -15.68
C ARG A 193 15.64 1.99 -15.52
N ASP A 194 15.57 2.79 -14.46
CA ASP A 194 16.57 3.82 -14.19
C ASP A 194 17.94 3.22 -13.85
N ILE A 195 17.99 2.13 -13.08
CA ILE A 195 19.22 1.39 -12.77
C ILE A 195 19.86 0.85 -14.06
N LEU A 196 19.06 0.26 -14.95
CA LEU A 196 19.56 -0.27 -16.23
C LEU A 196 20.13 0.82 -17.14
N LYS A 197 19.48 2.00 -17.19
CA LYS A 197 19.99 3.16 -17.94
C LYS A 197 21.32 3.66 -17.39
N GLN A 198 21.47 3.74 -16.06
CA GLN A 198 22.73 4.13 -15.44
C GLN A 198 23.88 3.19 -15.83
N ARG A 199 23.68 1.88 -15.73
CA ARG A 199 24.67 0.86 -16.11
C ARG A 199 25.05 0.94 -17.59
N SER A 200 24.08 1.14 -18.48
CA SER A 200 24.35 1.29 -19.92
C SER A 200 25.20 2.52 -20.22
N ASN A 201 24.95 3.65 -19.54
CA ASN A 201 25.73 4.86 -19.71
C ASN A 201 27.17 4.70 -19.18
N GLU A 202 27.36 4.04 -18.02
CA GLU A 202 28.67 3.74 -17.46
C GLU A 202 29.50 2.86 -18.41
N SER A 203 28.92 1.78 -18.95
CA SER A 203 29.59 0.90 -19.91
C SER A 203 30.01 1.64 -21.18
N SER A 204 29.16 2.55 -21.68
CA SER A 204 29.47 3.35 -22.87
C SER A 204 30.56 4.40 -22.62
N SER A 205 30.69 4.91 -21.39
CA SER A 205 31.75 5.87 -21.02
C SER A 205 33.10 5.18 -20.88
N THR A 206 33.14 3.99 -20.30
CA THR A 206 34.37 3.19 -20.14
C THR A 206 34.99 2.84 -21.48
N LEU A 207 34.18 2.41 -22.44
CA LEU A 207 34.64 2.09 -23.79
C LEU A 207 35.23 3.30 -24.56
N LYS A 208 34.77 4.53 -24.24
CA LYS A 208 35.29 5.76 -24.86
C LYS A 208 36.61 6.24 -24.25
N THR A 209 36.98 5.76 -23.11
CA THR A 209 38.22 6.17 -22.39
C THR A 209 39.38 5.25 -22.74
N GLU A 210 39.13 4.07 -23.34
CA GLU A 210 40.12 3.10 -23.74
C GLU A 210 40.63 3.30 -25.23
N TYR A 211 40.10 4.29 -25.95
CA TYR A 211 40.54 4.72 -27.29
C TYR A 211 41.04 6.17 -27.26
#